data_327cfd7b5b495d904adba7c8deba4fc7
#
_entry.id   327cfd7b5b495d904adba7c8deba4fc7
#
_cell.length_a   1.000
_cell.length_b   1.000
_cell.length_c   1.000
_cell.angle_alpha   90.00
_cell.angle_beta   90.00
_cell.angle_gamma   90.00
#
_symmetry.space_group_name_H-M   'P 1'
#
loop_
_entity.id
_entity.type
_entity.pdbx_description
1 polymer ?
#
loop_
_entity_poly.entity_id
_entity_poly.type
_entity_poly.pdbx_seq_one_letter_code
_entity_poly.pdbx_strand_id
1 'polypeptide(L)'
;MFAAGNIPVLPKRLVAATIVVATLLYSCKSELPVADDVNTADAPTQIVEQMTLEQTKSGRLSMRVYAPLMESYSKFDPPYDIFPNGMNIKAFTPEGLLETEITAKEARHIKGPAFDKWEAYGDVVIKNYIKGETIETDTIYWDRTEKRIFTHCYVQLKSPTMYMQGFGMESDELARNAIILKPFDSYSIIKDSAEVLYIDTVNFVGPILKLR
;
A
#
# COMPACT_ATOMS: atom_id res chain seq x y z
N MET A 1 -11.71 82.74 -35.14
CA MET A 1 -13.10 82.34 -34.86
C MET A 1 -13.14 80.84 -34.65
N PHE A 2 -12.93 80.38 -33.42
CA PHE A 2 -12.90 78.92 -33.07
C PHE A 2 -14.26 78.51 -32.51
N ALA A 3 -14.86 77.56 -33.17
CA ALA A 3 -16.15 76.99 -32.75
C ALA A 3 -15.99 76.11 -31.51
N ALA A 4 -16.67 76.46 -30.45
CA ALA A 4 -16.74 75.64 -29.26
C ALA A 4 -17.62 74.39 -29.54
N GLY A 5 -17.01 73.24 -29.63
CA GLY A 5 -17.73 72.00 -29.79
C GLY A 5 -18.47 71.62 -28.47
N ASN A 6 -19.78 71.39 -28.53
CA ASN A 6 -20.61 70.86 -27.44
C ASN A 6 -20.16 69.48 -27.09
N ILE A 7 -19.64 69.26 -25.88
CA ILE A 7 -19.39 67.95 -25.31
C ILE A 7 -20.72 67.37 -24.86
N PRO A 8 -21.16 66.22 -25.37
CA PRO A 8 -22.41 65.59 -24.94
C PRO A 8 -22.31 65.18 -23.48
N VAL A 9 -23.18 65.68 -22.62
CA VAL A 9 -23.30 65.28 -21.22
C VAL A 9 -23.87 63.85 -21.16
N LEU A 10 -23.01 62.89 -20.85
CA LEU A 10 -23.42 61.47 -20.71
C LEU A 10 -24.39 61.33 -19.55
N PRO A 11 -25.54 60.62 -19.69
CA PRO A 11 -26.50 60.46 -18.62
C PRO A 11 -25.92 59.77 -17.42
N LYS A 12 -26.12 60.28 -16.23
CA LYS A 12 -25.53 59.79 -14.94
C LYS A 12 -25.64 58.27 -14.73
N ARG A 13 -26.69 57.64 -15.31
CA ARG A 13 -26.92 56.20 -15.26
C ARG A 13 -25.90 55.42 -16.12
N LEU A 14 -25.46 55.93 -17.23
CA LEU A 14 -24.43 55.33 -18.09
C LEU A 14 -23.04 55.44 -17.44
N VAL A 15 -22.72 56.55 -16.80
CA VAL A 15 -21.45 56.74 -16.07
C VAL A 15 -21.37 55.78 -14.87
N ALA A 16 -22.50 55.61 -14.14
CA ALA A 16 -22.55 54.62 -13.03
C ALA A 16 -22.34 53.18 -13.51
N ALA A 17 -22.95 52.80 -14.64
CA ALA A 17 -22.79 51.48 -15.23
C ALA A 17 -21.37 51.20 -15.69
N THR A 18 -20.69 52.15 -16.30
CA THR A 18 -19.27 52.02 -16.72
C THR A 18 -18.32 51.90 -15.53
N ILE A 19 -18.55 52.61 -14.42
CA ILE A 19 -17.77 52.50 -13.20
C ILE A 19 -17.90 51.09 -12.58
N VAL A 20 -19.13 50.56 -12.51
CA VAL A 20 -19.39 49.19 -11.97
C VAL A 20 -18.70 48.12 -12.85
N VAL A 21 -18.77 48.23 -14.17
CA VAL A 21 -18.07 47.31 -15.07
C VAL A 21 -16.55 47.43 -14.95
N ALA A 22 -16.03 48.65 -14.83
CA ALA A 22 -14.59 48.89 -14.64
C ALA A 22 -14.08 48.30 -13.30
N THR A 23 -14.83 48.41 -12.21
CA THR A 23 -14.44 47.83 -10.92
C THR A 23 -14.48 46.30 -10.92
N LEU A 24 -15.37 45.68 -11.70
CA LEU A 24 -15.41 44.20 -11.86
C LEU A 24 -14.22 43.66 -12.65
N LEU A 25 -13.64 44.46 -13.55
CA LEU A 25 -12.46 44.08 -14.33
C LEU A 25 -11.14 44.22 -13.56
N TYR A 26 -11.10 45.00 -12.48
CA TYR A 26 -9.92 45.15 -11.62
C TYR A 26 -9.79 44.09 -10.52
N SER A 27 -10.78 43.21 -10.34
CA SER A 27 -10.85 42.25 -9.24
C SER A 27 -10.04 40.93 -9.44
N CYS A 28 -9.19 40.83 -10.46
CA CYS A 28 -8.36 39.64 -10.67
C CYS A 28 -6.90 39.98 -10.93
N LYS A 29 -6.23 40.53 -9.93
CA LYS A 29 -4.79 40.32 -9.77
C LYS A 29 -4.55 39.54 -8.49
N SER A 30 -4.76 38.26 -8.54
CA SER A 30 -4.09 37.35 -7.62
C SER A 30 -2.63 37.28 -8.12
N GLU A 31 -1.74 38.04 -7.53
CA GLU A 31 -0.32 37.71 -7.56
C GLU A 31 -0.24 36.41 -6.73
N LEU A 32 -0.33 35.26 -7.43
CA LEU A 32 0.16 34.02 -6.87
C LEU A 32 1.63 34.26 -6.54
N PRO A 33 2.09 34.03 -5.30
CA PRO A 33 3.51 34.10 -5.02
C PRO A 33 4.19 33.18 -6.04
N VAL A 34 5.09 33.74 -6.85
CA VAL A 34 5.97 32.94 -7.68
C VAL A 34 6.68 32.03 -6.69
N ALA A 35 6.36 30.74 -6.71
CA ALA A 35 7.11 29.77 -5.96
C ALA A 35 8.54 29.89 -6.44
N ASP A 36 9.39 30.47 -5.60
CA ASP A 36 10.84 30.44 -5.81
C ASP A 36 11.18 29.01 -6.14
N ASP A 37 12.09 28.82 -7.08
CA ASP A 37 12.57 27.59 -7.71
C ASP A 37 12.72 26.43 -6.71
N VAL A 38 11.60 25.93 -6.16
CA VAL A 38 11.58 24.71 -5.38
C VAL A 38 11.84 23.62 -6.39
N ASN A 39 13.02 23.04 -6.31
CA ASN A 39 13.37 21.88 -7.12
C ASN A 39 12.35 20.76 -6.84
N THR A 40 11.27 20.74 -7.61
CA THR A 40 10.17 19.75 -7.48
C THR A 40 10.48 18.45 -8.23
N ALA A 41 11.73 18.28 -8.72
CA ALA A 41 12.11 17.10 -9.48
C ALA A 41 11.91 15.83 -8.67
N ASP A 42 12.24 15.87 -7.38
CA ASP A 42 12.18 14.74 -6.46
C ASP A 42 10.93 14.76 -5.55
N ALA A 43 10.05 15.75 -5.73
CA ALA A 43 8.84 15.85 -4.92
C ALA A 43 7.75 14.89 -5.39
N PRO A 44 6.93 14.36 -4.46
CA PRO A 44 5.78 13.53 -4.83
C PRO A 44 4.81 14.34 -5.70
N THR A 45 4.23 13.70 -6.69
CA THR A 45 3.23 14.29 -7.58
C THR A 45 1.84 14.33 -6.94
N GLN A 46 1.62 13.47 -5.95
CA GLN A 46 0.39 13.38 -5.18
C GLN A 46 0.68 12.90 -3.76
N ILE A 47 -0.01 13.47 -2.79
CA ILE A 47 -0.01 13.04 -1.39
C ILE A 47 -1.46 12.75 -1.00
N VAL A 48 -1.72 11.58 -0.40
CA VAL A 48 -3.04 11.18 0.09
C VAL A 48 -2.91 10.78 1.56
N GLU A 49 -3.64 11.47 2.42
CA GLU A 49 -3.74 11.13 3.84
C GLU A 49 -4.96 10.22 4.09
N GLN A 50 -4.84 9.31 5.06
CA GLN A 50 -5.90 8.39 5.48
C GLN A 50 -6.50 7.60 4.29
N MET A 51 -5.62 7.10 3.41
CA MET A 51 -6.04 6.38 2.22
C MET A 51 -6.77 5.07 2.58
N THR A 52 -7.92 4.85 1.97
CA THR A 52 -8.61 3.57 1.97
C THR A 52 -8.94 3.18 0.53
N LEU A 53 -8.42 2.03 0.10
CA LEU A 53 -8.71 1.44 -1.20
C LEU A 53 -9.52 0.17 -1.00
N GLU A 54 -10.65 0.03 -1.68
CA GLU A 54 -11.48 -1.16 -1.66
C GLU A 54 -11.55 -1.79 -3.04
N GLN A 55 -11.27 -3.07 -3.11
CA GLN A 55 -11.44 -3.88 -4.31
C GLN A 55 -12.65 -4.80 -4.13
N THR A 56 -13.56 -4.77 -5.09
CA THR A 56 -14.71 -5.66 -5.12
C THR A 56 -14.59 -6.69 -6.25
N LYS A 57 -15.08 -7.89 -6.00
CA LYS A 57 -15.19 -8.96 -7.00
C LYS A 57 -16.62 -9.49 -6.98
N SER A 58 -17.30 -9.44 -8.12
CA SER A 58 -18.72 -9.83 -8.23
C SER A 58 -19.61 -9.11 -7.22
N GLY A 59 -19.38 -7.80 -7.01
CA GLY A 59 -20.16 -6.97 -6.09
C GLY A 59 -19.88 -7.17 -4.60
N ARG A 60 -18.91 -8.00 -4.23
CA ARG A 60 -18.51 -8.24 -2.85
C ARG A 60 -17.10 -7.73 -2.58
N LEU A 61 -16.86 -7.19 -1.39
CA LEU A 61 -15.55 -6.75 -0.96
C LEU A 61 -14.59 -7.96 -0.95
N SER A 62 -13.52 -7.87 -1.72
CA SER A 62 -12.49 -8.91 -1.80
C SER A 62 -11.18 -8.49 -1.13
N MET A 63 -10.89 -7.19 -1.12
CA MET A 63 -9.67 -6.65 -0.50
C MET A 63 -9.91 -5.21 -0.03
N ARG A 64 -9.31 -4.85 1.10
CA ARG A 64 -9.21 -3.47 1.59
C ARG A 64 -7.76 -3.17 1.93
N VAL A 65 -7.27 -2.04 1.46
CA VAL A 65 -5.95 -1.49 1.81
C VAL A 65 -6.18 -0.20 2.56
N TYR A 66 -5.55 -0.06 3.71
CA TYR A 66 -5.49 1.18 4.47
C TYR A 66 -4.04 1.62 4.65
N ALA A 67 -3.80 2.92 4.47
CA ALA A 67 -2.52 3.55 4.79
C ALA A 67 -2.74 4.96 5.35
N PRO A 68 -2.04 5.34 6.43
CA PRO A 68 -2.14 6.70 6.98
C PRO A 68 -1.66 7.77 6.01
N LEU A 69 -0.67 7.44 5.17
CA LEU A 69 -0.07 8.34 4.19
C LEU A 69 0.35 7.55 2.95
N MET A 70 0.06 8.10 1.78
CA MET A 70 0.58 7.65 0.48
C MET A 70 1.19 8.84 -0.25
N GLU A 71 2.39 8.66 -0.76
CA GLU A 71 3.07 9.61 -1.65
C GLU A 71 3.31 8.95 -3.00
N SER A 72 2.87 9.60 -4.08
CA SER A 72 2.99 9.08 -5.44
C SER A 72 4.09 9.80 -6.22
N TYR A 73 4.94 9.06 -6.87
CA TYR A 73 6.08 9.52 -7.65
C TYR A 73 5.92 9.13 -9.13
N SER A 74 4.91 9.69 -9.79
CA SER A 74 4.53 9.33 -11.16
C SER A 74 5.49 9.84 -12.25
N LYS A 75 6.42 10.76 -11.91
CA LYS A 75 7.43 11.29 -12.84
C LYS A 75 8.65 10.39 -13.01
N PHE A 76 8.82 9.40 -12.12
CA PHE A 76 9.92 8.45 -12.18
C PHE A 76 9.62 7.31 -13.16
N ASP A 77 10.65 6.67 -13.65
CA ASP A 77 10.54 5.48 -14.50
C ASP A 77 11.33 4.31 -13.88
N PRO A 78 10.65 3.28 -13.40
CA PRO A 78 9.20 3.10 -13.31
C PRO A 78 8.55 4.02 -12.25
N PRO A 79 7.27 4.41 -12.43
CA PRO A 79 6.53 5.14 -11.43
C PRO A 79 6.26 4.27 -10.19
N TYR A 80 6.22 4.91 -9.01
CA TYR A 80 6.00 4.20 -7.77
C TYR A 80 5.21 5.04 -6.76
N ASP A 81 4.59 4.34 -5.82
CA ASP A 81 3.95 4.92 -4.66
C ASP A 81 4.68 4.42 -3.40
N ILE A 82 4.84 5.25 -2.36
CA ILE A 82 5.36 4.86 -1.06
C ILE A 82 4.33 5.08 0.04
N PHE A 83 4.42 4.26 1.09
CA PHE A 83 3.57 4.27 2.27
C PHE A 83 4.47 4.36 3.51
N PRO A 84 4.99 5.56 3.84
CA PRO A 84 6.04 5.72 4.85
C PRO A 84 5.57 5.50 6.29
N ASN A 85 4.27 5.56 6.53
CA ASN A 85 3.66 5.42 7.86
C ASN A 85 2.93 4.08 8.04
N GLY A 86 3.31 3.09 7.25
CA GLY A 86 2.77 1.74 7.31
C GLY A 86 1.55 1.50 6.41
N MET A 87 1.19 0.23 6.34
CA MET A 87 0.08 -0.26 5.54
C MET A 87 -0.60 -1.46 6.20
N ASN A 88 -1.91 -1.54 6.05
CA ASN A 88 -2.73 -2.70 6.43
C ASN A 88 -3.53 -3.17 5.22
N ILE A 89 -3.35 -4.43 4.83
CA ILE A 89 -4.11 -5.07 3.75
C ILE A 89 -4.97 -6.16 4.37
N LYS A 90 -6.27 -6.16 4.05
CA LYS A 90 -7.24 -7.18 4.44
C LYS A 90 -7.85 -7.82 3.22
N ALA A 91 -7.75 -9.15 3.11
CA ALA A 91 -8.39 -9.94 2.09
C ALA A 91 -9.57 -10.72 2.69
N PHE A 92 -10.64 -10.85 1.92
CA PHE A 92 -11.90 -11.46 2.37
C PHE A 92 -12.28 -12.64 1.49
N THR A 93 -12.90 -13.65 2.10
CA THR A 93 -13.51 -14.77 1.36
C THR A 93 -14.72 -14.29 0.54
N PRO A 94 -15.21 -15.10 -0.41
CA PRO A 94 -16.46 -14.80 -1.13
C PRO A 94 -17.67 -14.62 -0.21
N GLU A 95 -17.65 -15.22 0.99
CA GLU A 95 -18.70 -15.12 2.01
C GLU A 95 -18.57 -13.85 2.87
N GLY A 96 -17.46 -13.08 2.69
CA GLY A 96 -17.19 -11.83 3.40
C GLY A 96 -16.45 -12.00 4.72
N LEU A 97 -15.90 -13.18 5.00
CA LEU A 97 -15.08 -13.40 6.18
C LEU A 97 -13.66 -12.87 5.95
N LEU A 98 -13.05 -12.27 6.98
CA LEU A 98 -11.64 -11.89 6.94
C LEU A 98 -10.78 -13.17 6.83
N GLU A 99 -10.06 -13.29 5.71
CA GLU A 99 -9.20 -14.43 5.44
C GLU A 99 -7.75 -14.14 5.79
N THR A 100 -7.22 -13.07 5.23
CA THR A 100 -5.80 -12.70 5.41
C THR A 100 -5.68 -11.22 5.78
N GLU A 101 -4.78 -10.92 6.69
CA GLU A 101 -4.37 -9.57 7.03
C GLU A 101 -2.85 -9.46 6.95
N ILE A 102 -2.36 -8.43 6.26
CA ILE A 102 -0.93 -8.12 6.13
C ILE A 102 -0.71 -6.73 6.69
N THR A 103 0.25 -6.60 7.60
CA THR A 103 0.68 -5.32 8.16
C THR A 103 2.18 -5.13 7.98
N ALA A 104 2.61 -3.91 7.76
CA ALA A 104 4.01 -3.52 7.67
C ALA A 104 4.19 -2.08 8.14
N LYS A 105 5.40 -1.70 8.55
CA LYS A 105 5.75 -0.32 8.95
C LYS A 105 5.89 0.62 7.77
N GLU A 106 6.35 0.08 6.64
CA GLU A 106 6.52 0.82 5.39
C GLU A 106 6.15 -0.08 4.22
N ALA A 107 5.74 0.51 3.10
CA ALA A 107 5.53 -0.23 1.87
C ALA A 107 5.82 0.63 0.63
N ARG A 108 6.06 -0.05 -0.48
CA ARG A 108 6.27 0.53 -1.79
C ARG A 108 5.50 -0.25 -2.84
N HIS A 109 4.84 0.46 -3.73
CA HIS A 109 4.17 -0.11 -4.89
C HIS A 109 4.83 0.39 -6.16
N ILE A 110 5.33 -0.51 -6.99
CA ILE A 110 6.00 -0.20 -8.25
C ILE A 110 5.18 -0.83 -9.36
N LYS A 111 4.72 -0.01 -10.31
CA LYS A 111 3.88 -0.48 -11.41
C LYS A 111 4.42 -0.03 -12.75
N GLY A 112 4.32 -0.92 -13.72
CA GLY A 112 4.70 -0.68 -15.10
C GLY A 112 3.77 -1.41 -16.06
N PRO A 113 3.96 -1.26 -17.38
CA PRO A 113 3.10 -1.90 -18.37
C PRO A 113 3.07 -3.43 -18.28
N ALA A 114 4.15 -4.05 -17.77
CA ALA A 114 4.33 -5.50 -17.72
C ALA A 114 4.49 -6.06 -16.30
N PHE A 115 4.43 -5.23 -15.26
CA PHE A 115 4.62 -5.68 -13.89
C PHE A 115 3.83 -4.84 -12.88
N ASP A 116 3.45 -5.46 -11.78
CA ASP A 116 2.77 -4.86 -10.63
C ASP A 116 3.36 -5.50 -9.38
N LYS A 117 4.23 -4.77 -8.66
CA LYS A 117 5.02 -5.27 -7.55
C LYS A 117 4.84 -4.43 -6.31
N TRP A 118 4.66 -5.11 -5.20
CA TRP A 118 4.62 -4.52 -3.88
C TRP A 118 5.79 -5.01 -3.05
N GLU A 119 6.33 -4.13 -2.25
CA GLU A 119 7.37 -4.40 -1.28
C GLU A 119 6.89 -3.86 0.06
N ALA A 120 6.99 -4.64 1.12
CA ALA A 120 6.61 -4.23 2.45
C ALA A 120 7.77 -4.52 3.41
N TYR A 121 8.05 -3.55 4.27
CA TYR A 121 9.25 -3.51 5.12
C TYR A 121 8.90 -3.25 6.57
N GLY A 122 9.74 -3.78 7.46
CA GLY A 122 9.72 -3.55 8.90
C GLY A 122 8.56 -4.24 9.59
N ASP A 123 8.87 -5.24 10.42
CA ASP A 123 7.91 -5.99 11.24
C ASP A 123 6.68 -6.46 10.44
N VAL A 124 6.93 -7.08 9.30
CA VAL A 124 5.86 -7.58 8.45
C VAL A 124 5.19 -8.76 9.14
N VAL A 125 3.87 -8.66 9.33
CA VAL A 125 3.05 -9.72 9.91
C VAL A 125 1.93 -10.09 8.94
N ILE A 126 1.85 -11.36 8.60
CA ILE A 126 0.75 -11.94 7.81
C ILE A 126 -0.04 -12.87 8.72
N LYS A 127 -1.34 -12.62 8.86
CA LYS A 127 -2.27 -13.45 9.62
C LYS A 127 -3.27 -14.10 8.68
N ASN A 128 -3.34 -15.43 8.69
CA ASN A 128 -4.41 -16.17 8.04
C ASN A 128 -5.42 -16.61 9.12
N TYR A 129 -6.57 -15.96 9.14
CA TYR A 129 -7.60 -16.21 10.15
C TYR A 129 -8.36 -17.52 9.96
N ILE A 130 -8.40 -18.05 8.73
CA ILE A 130 -9.06 -19.33 8.42
C ILE A 130 -8.23 -20.50 8.92
N LYS A 131 -6.91 -20.43 8.76
CA LYS A 131 -5.98 -21.46 9.22
C LYS A 131 -5.46 -21.25 10.65
N GLY A 132 -5.63 -20.05 11.20
CA GLY A 132 -5.03 -19.65 12.48
C GLY A 132 -3.50 -19.53 12.39
N GLU A 133 -2.97 -19.19 11.22
CA GLU A 133 -1.54 -19.07 10.98
C GLU A 133 -1.09 -17.62 11.09
N THR A 134 0.11 -17.40 11.64
CA THR A 134 0.78 -16.10 11.67
C THR A 134 2.18 -16.27 11.12
N ILE A 135 2.54 -15.43 10.14
CA ILE A 135 3.89 -15.36 9.56
C ILE A 135 4.48 -14.01 9.94
N GLU A 136 5.70 -14.03 10.48
CA GLU A 136 6.46 -12.85 10.86
C GLU A 136 7.79 -12.83 10.09
N THR A 137 8.12 -11.69 9.50
CA THR A 137 9.38 -11.47 8.77
C THR A 137 9.70 -9.97 8.71
N ASP A 138 10.91 -9.61 8.28
CA ASP A 138 11.28 -8.20 8.12
C ASP A 138 10.73 -7.60 6.82
N THR A 139 10.82 -8.33 5.73
CA THR A 139 10.48 -7.82 4.39
C THR A 139 9.73 -8.87 3.59
N ILE A 140 8.73 -8.47 2.84
CA ILE A 140 8.06 -9.31 1.83
C ILE A 140 7.99 -8.59 0.49
N TYR A 141 7.97 -9.39 -0.57
CA TYR A 141 7.72 -8.99 -1.94
C TYR A 141 6.44 -9.67 -2.43
N TRP A 142 5.52 -8.90 -2.98
CA TRP A 142 4.33 -9.42 -3.62
C TRP A 142 4.36 -9.07 -5.11
N ASP A 143 4.58 -10.06 -5.94
CA ASP A 143 4.50 -9.95 -7.39
C ASP A 143 3.09 -10.34 -7.84
N ARG A 144 2.27 -9.34 -8.16
CA ARG A 144 0.88 -9.55 -8.58
C ARG A 144 0.78 -10.14 -9.99
N THR A 145 1.79 -9.92 -10.82
CA THR A 145 1.87 -10.49 -12.17
C THR A 145 2.10 -11.99 -12.08
N GLU A 146 3.04 -12.41 -11.23
CA GLU A 146 3.38 -13.81 -10.96
C GLU A 146 2.43 -14.45 -9.93
N LYS A 147 1.54 -13.67 -9.30
CA LYS A 147 0.59 -14.09 -8.25
C LYS A 147 1.26 -14.79 -7.07
N ARG A 148 2.37 -14.28 -6.62
CA ARG A 148 3.15 -14.85 -5.52
C ARG A 148 3.60 -13.81 -4.51
N ILE A 149 3.67 -14.23 -3.25
CA ILE A 149 4.34 -13.52 -2.17
C ILE A 149 5.61 -14.30 -1.83
N PHE A 150 6.73 -13.60 -1.65
CA PHE A 150 7.99 -14.24 -1.29
C PHE A 150 8.87 -13.33 -0.43
N THR A 151 9.82 -13.93 0.25
CA THR A 151 10.91 -13.22 0.94
C THR A 151 12.19 -14.04 0.92
N HIS A 152 13.31 -13.37 1.11
CA HIS A 152 14.63 -13.98 1.35
C HIS A 152 15.08 -13.85 2.81
N CYS A 153 14.33 -13.08 3.60
CA CYS A 153 14.61 -12.81 5.00
C CYS A 153 14.34 -14.02 5.89
N TYR A 154 14.71 -13.89 7.16
CA TYR A 154 14.28 -14.81 8.20
C TYR A 154 12.75 -14.75 8.37
N VAL A 155 12.13 -15.90 8.52
CA VAL A 155 10.67 -16.07 8.64
C VAL A 155 10.35 -16.96 9.84
N GLN A 156 9.34 -16.57 10.58
CA GLN A 156 8.68 -17.43 11.57
C GLN A 156 7.23 -17.66 11.13
N LEU A 157 6.79 -18.91 11.10
CA LEU A 157 5.41 -19.31 10.88
C LEU A 157 4.91 -20.03 12.13
N LYS A 158 3.83 -19.53 12.69
CA LYS A 158 3.18 -20.05 13.91
C LYS A 158 1.76 -20.45 13.57
N SER A 159 1.36 -21.65 13.98
CA SER A 159 -0.02 -22.13 13.93
C SER A 159 -0.36 -22.92 15.21
N PRO A 160 -1.62 -23.29 15.45
CA PRO A 160 -1.99 -24.08 16.63
C PRO A 160 -1.26 -25.43 16.76
N THR A 161 -0.77 -25.98 15.64
CA THR A 161 -0.13 -27.31 15.60
C THR A 161 1.26 -27.31 15.02
N MET A 162 1.79 -26.14 14.62
CA MET A 162 3.08 -26.07 13.93
C MET A 162 3.80 -24.78 14.27
N TYR A 163 5.09 -24.89 14.49
CA TYR A 163 6.03 -23.77 14.50
C TYR A 163 7.13 -24.06 13.48
N MET A 164 7.30 -23.17 12.54
CA MET A 164 8.37 -23.25 11.56
C MET A 164 9.14 -21.95 11.53
N GLN A 165 10.45 -22.06 11.40
CA GLN A 165 11.33 -20.92 11.18
C GLN A 165 12.39 -21.27 10.13
N GLY A 166 12.91 -20.25 9.46
CA GLY A 166 13.89 -20.47 8.40
C GLY A 166 14.23 -19.22 7.62
N PHE A 167 14.98 -19.38 6.55
CA PHE A 167 15.32 -18.32 5.62
C PHE A 167 14.63 -18.53 4.26
N GLY A 168 13.97 -17.49 3.81
CA GLY A 168 13.21 -17.53 2.57
C GLY A 168 11.84 -18.19 2.72
N MET A 169 10.85 -17.62 2.04
CA MET A 169 9.48 -18.13 1.99
C MET A 169 8.90 -17.81 0.61
N GLU A 170 8.06 -18.69 0.12
CA GLU A 170 7.18 -18.46 -1.02
C GLU A 170 5.74 -18.85 -0.66
N SER A 171 4.77 -18.12 -1.22
CA SER A 171 3.35 -18.38 -1.05
C SER A 171 2.56 -17.89 -2.26
N ASP A 172 1.30 -18.32 -2.39
CA ASP A 172 0.36 -17.71 -3.29
C ASP A 172 -0.01 -16.26 -2.87
N GLU A 173 -0.69 -15.53 -3.74
CA GLU A 173 -1.04 -14.11 -3.55
C GLU A 173 -1.93 -13.82 -2.32
N LEU A 174 -2.53 -14.85 -1.70
CA LEU A 174 -3.37 -14.74 -0.52
C LEU A 174 -2.72 -15.33 0.73
N ALA A 175 -1.43 -15.67 0.66
CA ALA A 175 -0.66 -16.28 1.74
C ALA A 175 -1.31 -17.57 2.30
N ARG A 176 -1.96 -18.38 1.45
CA ARG A 176 -2.65 -19.62 1.85
C ARG A 176 -1.73 -20.81 1.96
N ASN A 177 -0.67 -20.83 1.15
CA ASN A 177 0.22 -21.99 0.99
C ASN A 177 1.67 -21.54 1.14
N ALA A 178 2.02 -21.04 2.34
CA ALA A 178 3.36 -20.60 2.64
C ALA A 178 4.31 -21.80 2.80
N ILE A 179 5.44 -21.76 2.09
CA ILE A 179 6.52 -22.74 2.16
C ILE A 179 7.79 -22.03 2.59
N ILE A 180 8.41 -22.46 3.70
CA ILE A 180 9.71 -21.96 4.12
C ILE A 180 10.80 -22.73 3.39
N LEU A 181 11.69 -22.02 2.71
CA LEU A 181 12.66 -22.63 1.78
C LEU A 181 13.85 -23.30 2.48
N LYS A 182 14.30 -22.75 3.59
CA LYS A 182 15.43 -23.26 4.38
C LYS A 182 15.02 -23.34 5.85
N PRO A 183 14.15 -24.31 6.23
CA PRO A 183 13.67 -24.46 7.60
C PRO A 183 14.78 -25.01 8.51
N PHE A 184 14.74 -24.61 9.79
CA PHE A 184 15.55 -25.16 10.86
C PHE A 184 14.81 -25.03 12.19
N ASP A 185 15.16 -25.85 13.20
CA ASP A 185 14.57 -25.81 14.55
C ASP A 185 13.06 -25.69 14.55
N SER A 186 12.39 -26.46 13.69
CA SER A 186 10.96 -26.40 13.45
C SER A 186 10.28 -27.68 13.97
N TYR A 187 9.00 -27.57 14.36
CA TYR A 187 8.22 -28.73 14.81
C TYR A 187 6.77 -28.66 14.33
N SER A 188 6.16 -29.84 14.22
CA SER A 188 4.73 -30.00 13.96
C SER A 188 4.13 -31.09 14.87
N ILE A 189 2.94 -30.84 15.36
CA ILE A 189 2.19 -31.77 16.19
C ILE A 189 1.24 -32.60 15.31
N ILE A 190 1.42 -33.90 15.27
CA ILE A 190 0.54 -34.80 14.52
C ILE A 190 -0.59 -35.23 15.48
N LYS A 191 -1.82 -34.79 15.18
CA LYS A 191 -2.99 -34.95 16.08
C LYS A 191 -3.32 -36.39 16.49
N ASP A 192 -3.00 -37.39 15.64
CA ASP A 192 -3.42 -38.77 15.84
C ASP A 192 -2.33 -39.66 16.42
N SER A 193 -1.11 -39.20 16.65
CA SER A 193 0.00 -40.05 17.06
C SER A 193 0.70 -39.63 18.34
N ALA A 194 0.35 -38.54 18.97
CA ALA A 194 1.13 -37.91 20.06
C ALA A 194 2.64 -37.77 19.74
N GLU A 195 2.97 -37.70 18.47
CA GLU A 195 4.32 -37.53 17.95
C GLU A 195 4.56 -36.10 17.52
N VAL A 196 5.75 -35.58 17.84
CA VAL A 196 6.20 -34.28 17.38
C VAL A 196 7.26 -34.52 16.30
N LEU A 197 6.97 -34.06 15.09
CA LEU A 197 7.96 -34.05 14.02
C LEU A 197 8.85 -32.81 14.17
N TYR A 198 10.10 -33.00 14.49
CA TYR A 198 11.11 -31.95 14.52
C TYR A 198 11.85 -31.91 13.17
N ILE A 199 11.95 -30.71 12.57
CA ILE A 199 12.62 -30.50 11.30
C ILE A 199 13.82 -29.59 11.52
N ASP A 200 15.01 -30.09 11.22
CA ASP A 200 16.27 -29.36 11.22
C ASP A 200 17.00 -29.64 9.90
N THR A 201 17.26 -28.58 9.12
CA THR A 201 17.97 -28.71 7.84
C THR A 201 19.47 -28.93 7.98
N VAL A 202 20.06 -28.64 9.15
CA VAL A 202 21.49 -28.87 9.41
C VAL A 202 21.76 -30.33 9.69
N ASN A 203 20.88 -30.99 10.45
CA ASN A 203 21.02 -32.38 10.86
C ASN A 203 20.03 -33.32 10.16
N PHE A 204 19.18 -32.81 9.37
CA PHE A 204 18.21 -33.36 8.43
C PHE A 204 17.12 -34.29 8.98
N VAL A 205 17.23 -34.89 10.12
CA VAL A 205 16.15 -35.66 10.76
C VAL A 205 16.27 -35.48 12.26
N GLY A 206 15.37 -34.71 12.82
CA GLY A 206 15.20 -34.70 14.27
C GLY A 206 14.57 -36.01 14.79
N PRO A 207 14.82 -36.37 16.03
CA PRO A 207 14.14 -37.52 16.63
C PRO A 207 12.64 -37.27 16.72
N ILE A 208 11.85 -38.28 16.44
CA ILE A 208 10.42 -38.26 16.76
C ILE A 208 10.33 -38.31 18.29
N LEU A 209 9.96 -37.17 18.87
CA LEU A 209 9.76 -37.11 20.33
C LEU A 209 8.36 -37.62 20.66
N LYS A 210 8.25 -38.72 21.38
CA LYS A 210 6.99 -39.16 21.94
C LYS A 210 6.64 -38.32 23.16
N LEU A 211 5.54 -37.60 23.09
CA LEU A 211 4.99 -36.93 24.25
C LEU A 211 4.46 -38.00 25.24
N ARG A 212 4.98 -37.94 26.48
CA ARG A 212 4.50 -38.79 27.57
C ARG A 212 3.30 -38.18 28.27
#